data_6b01cf31a7b59ba5b5443d3cca04f46a
#
_entry.id   6b01cf31a7b59ba5b5443d3cca04f46a
#
_cell.length_a   1.000
_cell.length_b   1.000
_cell.length_c   1.000
_cell.angle_alpha   90.00
_cell.angle_beta   90.00
_cell.angle_gamma   90.00
#
_symmetry.space_group_name_H-M   'P 1'
#
loop_
_entity.id
_entity.type
_entity.pdbx_description
1 polymer ?
#
loop_
_entity_poly.entity_id
_entity_poly.type
_entity_poly.pdbx_seq_one_letter_code
_entity_poly.pdbx_strand_id
1 'polypeptide(L)'
;SLCKKGVVMENGQVAFKGNIDDSLNYYLSNTPQDSDKKIIDYVKVYKHTLHLSRILINDREYCRSTIPSDQHILSVQIEGETEEDMKTDVMLMLKTKDGTTLATLAEGHYKGRIEMIPKGHFCLKKEIQLPLYLAHGQLYCDLMMHHPMVEWQMQAHGCCILDCEGGQDAFGFAITMSEAGLF
;
A
#
# COMPACT_ATOMS: atom_id res chain seq x y z
N SER A 1 -21.60 -15.91 1.05
CA SER A 1 -21.94 -14.48 1.03
C SER A 1 -23.35 -14.28 1.57
N LEU A 2 -23.54 -13.33 2.50
CA LEU A 2 -24.86 -12.97 3.09
C LEU A 2 -25.72 -12.16 2.10
N CYS A 3 -25.11 -11.48 1.14
CA CYS A 3 -25.80 -10.67 0.13
C CYS A 3 -25.70 -11.33 -1.24
N LYS A 4 -26.80 -11.39 -1.99
CA LYS A 4 -26.86 -11.89 -3.35
C LYS A 4 -26.84 -10.79 -4.41
N LYS A 5 -27.20 -9.56 -4.03
CA LYS A 5 -27.28 -8.39 -4.91
C LYS A 5 -26.51 -7.23 -4.30
N GLY A 6 -25.90 -6.40 -5.15
CA GLY A 6 -25.20 -5.19 -4.78
C GLY A 6 -25.72 -3.99 -5.58
N VAL A 7 -25.57 -2.81 -5.00
CA VAL A 7 -25.83 -1.53 -5.66
C VAL A 7 -24.62 -0.64 -5.40
N VAL A 8 -24.05 -0.11 -6.47
CA VAL A 8 -22.98 0.89 -6.38
C VAL A 8 -23.59 2.27 -6.60
N MET A 9 -23.26 3.20 -5.72
CA MET A 9 -23.69 4.58 -5.81
C MET A 9 -22.51 5.50 -6.07
N GLU A 10 -22.66 6.41 -7.02
CA GLU A 10 -21.69 7.46 -7.34
C GLU A 10 -22.41 8.80 -7.36
N ASN A 11 -21.85 9.80 -6.69
CA ASN A 11 -22.41 11.16 -6.61
C ASN A 11 -23.92 11.20 -6.22
N GLY A 12 -24.34 10.27 -5.34
CA GLY A 12 -25.74 10.18 -4.88
C GLY A 12 -26.70 9.49 -5.86
N GLN A 13 -26.22 8.96 -6.97
CA GLN A 13 -27.01 8.21 -7.95
C GLN A 13 -26.58 6.74 -8.03
N VAL A 14 -27.49 5.87 -8.44
CA VAL A 14 -27.17 4.45 -8.65
C VAL A 14 -26.37 4.33 -9.96
N ALA A 15 -25.09 4.00 -9.85
CA ALA A 15 -24.18 3.80 -10.98
C ALA A 15 -24.25 2.36 -11.51
N PHE A 16 -24.43 1.38 -10.61
CA PHE A 16 -24.52 -0.03 -11.01
C PHE A 16 -25.44 -0.80 -10.05
N LYS A 17 -26.16 -1.79 -10.59
CA LYS A 17 -26.99 -2.73 -9.84
C LYS A 17 -26.89 -4.12 -10.47
N GLY A 18 -26.45 -5.12 -9.69
CA GLY A 18 -26.25 -6.48 -10.20
C GLY A 18 -26.14 -7.52 -9.09
N ASN A 19 -25.56 -8.68 -9.39
CA ASN A 19 -25.15 -9.59 -8.32
C ASN A 19 -24.01 -8.98 -7.51
N ILE A 20 -23.70 -9.57 -6.35
CA ILE A 20 -22.71 -8.99 -5.44
C ILE A 20 -21.30 -8.94 -6.08
N ASP A 21 -20.91 -9.99 -6.83
CA ASP A 21 -19.59 -10.10 -7.40
C ASP A 21 -19.40 -9.07 -8.54
N ASP A 22 -20.40 -8.89 -9.40
CA ASP A 22 -20.39 -7.87 -10.46
C ASP A 22 -20.40 -6.46 -9.85
N SER A 23 -21.16 -6.24 -8.77
CA SER A 23 -21.22 -4.95 -8.10
C SER A 23 -19.88 -4.59 -7.45
N LEU A 24 -19.21 -5.56 -6.83
CA LEU A 24 -17.86 -5.40 -6.28
C LEU A 24 -16.84 -5.14 -7.40
N ASN A 25 -16.90 -5.90 -8.48
CA ASN A 25 -16.03 -5.70 -9.64
C ASN A 25 -16.21 -4.32 -10.25
N TYR A 26 -17.46 -3.86 -10.43
CA TYR A 26 -17.76 -2.51 -10.92
C TYR A 26 -17.20 -1.45 -9.97
N TYR A 27 -17.46 -1.54 -8.67
CA TYR A 27 -16.95 -0.60 -7.66
C TYR A 27 -15.43 -0.54 -7.66
N LEU A 28 -14.76 -1.69 -7.65
CA LEU A 28 -13.30 -1.78 -7.65
C LEU A 28 -12.68 -1.33 -8.98
N SER A 29 -13.37 -1.50 -10.11
CA SER A 29 -12.87 -1.07 -11.43
C SER A 29 -13.02 0.42 -11.66
N ASN A 30 -14.06 1.02 -11.08
CA ASN A 30 -14.38 2.45 -11.22
C ASN A 30 -13.87 3.31 -10.06
N THR A 31 -13.20 2.71 -9.07
CA THR A 31 -12.42 3.52 -8.11
C THR A 31 -11.35 4.24 -8.94
N PRO A 32 -11.33 5.59 -8.99
CA PRO A 32 -10.40 6.33 -9.82
C PRO A 32 -8.98 5.94 -9.44
N GLN A 33 -8.36 5.15 -10.28
CA GLN A 33 -6.91 4.93 -10.23
C GLN A 33 -6.30 6.13 -10.96
N ASP A 34 -6.33 7.28 -10.29
CA ASP A 34 -5.64 8.45 -10.80
C ASP A 34 -4.15 8.15 -10.80
N SER A 35 -3.65 7.66 -11.96
CA SER A 35 -2.22 7.46 -12.20
C SER A 35 -1.40 8.74 -11.92
N ASP A 36 -2.07 9.88 -11.93
CA ASP A 36 -1.49 11.20 -11.75
C ASP A 36 -1.53 11.71 -10.30
N LYS A 37 -2.21 11.00 -9.39
CA LYS A 37 -2.18 11.32 -7.96
C LYS A 37 -0.87 10.88 -7.34
N LYS A 38 -0.39 11.70 -6.41
CA LYS A 38 0.77 11.37 -5.59
C LYS A 38 0.35 10.55 -4.37
N ILE A 39 1.27 9.74 -3.86
CA ILE A 39 1.06 8.94 -2.64
C ILE A 39 0.66 9.84 -1.47
N ILE A 40 1.26 11.05 -1.38
CA ILE A 40 0.98 12.03 -0.32
C ILE A 40 -0.48 12.50 -0.30
N ASP A 41 -1.19 12.47 -1.43
CA ASP A 41 -2.59 12.89 -1.54
C ASP A 41 -3.57 11.92 -0.84
N TYR A 42 -3.10 10.70 -0.53
CA TYR A 42 -3.87 9.69 0.21
C TYR A 42 -3.61 9.72 1.72
N VAL A 43 -2.70 10.61 2.17
CA VAL A 43 -2.27 10.62 3.56
C VAL A 43 -3.25 11.34 4.45
N LYS A 44 -3.63 10.66 5.54
CA LYS A 44 -4.29 11.26 6.69
C LYS A 44 -3.30 11.31 7.85
N VAL A 45 -2.91 12.51 8.26
CA VAL A 45 -2.04 12.74 9.41
C VAL A 45 -2.90 12.86 10.67
N TYR A 46 -2.51 12.13 11.73
CA TYR A 46 -3.17 12.16 13.03
C TYR A 46 -2.36 12.92 14.08
N LYS A 47 -1.02 12.85 13.96
CA LYS A 47 -0.12 13.57 14.84
C LYS A 47 0.08 14.99 14.32
N HIS A 48 -0.50 15.96 15.00
CA HIS A 48 -0.54 17.37 14.55
C HIS A 48 0.85 18.05 14.49
N THR A 49 1.85 17.49 15.17
CA THR A 49 3.25 17.96 15.13
C THR A 49 4.04 17.38 13.94
N LEU A 50 3.43 16.52 13.12
CA LEU A 50 4.03 15.89 11.95
C LEU A 50 3.53 16.52 10.66
N HIS A 51 4.44 17.05 9.85
CA HIS A 51 4.18 17.65 8.54
C HIS A 51 4.93 16.87 7.47
N LEU A 52 4.20 16.17 6.63
CA LEU A 52 4.79 15.38 5.55
C LEU A 52 4.89 16.22 4.27
N SER A 53 6.01 16.13 3.59
CA SER A 53 6.27 16.84 2.35
C SER A 53 6.32 15.93 1.13
N ARG A 54 6.77 14.69 1.31
CA ARG A 54 6.98 13.76 0.21
C ARG A 54 6.96 12.31 0.67
N ILE A 55 6.39 11.44 -0.16
CA ILE A 55 6.44 9.98 0.01
C ILE A 55 6.79 9.34 -1.32
N LEU A 56 7.76 8.41 -1.28
CA LEU A 56 8.18 7.61 -2.43
C LEU A 56 8.03 6.13 -2.12
N ILE A 57 7.56 5.38 -3.10
CA ILE A 57 7.63 3.92 -3.14
C ILE A 57 8.36 3.54 -4.43
N ASN A 58 9.45 2.80 -4.35
CA ASN A 58 10.36 2.52 -5.47
C ASN A 58 10.81 3.80 -6.20
N ASP A 59 11.23 4.81 -5.43
CA ASP A 59 11.68 6.12 -5.93
C ASP A 59 10.64 6.88 -6.76
N ARG A 60 9.34 6.50 -6.66
CA ARG A 60 8.24 7.16 -7.34
C ARG A 60 7.27 7.80 -6.37
N GLU A 61 6.85 9.04 -6.69
CA GLU A 61 5.84 9.78 -5.91
C GLU A 61 4.40 9.37 -6.24
N TYR A 62 4.19 8.78 -7.41
CA TYR A 62 2.87 8.46 -7.93
C TYR A 62 2.34 7.15 -7.38
N CYS A 63 1.02 7.02 -7.35
CA CYS A 63 0.32 5.88 -6.74
C CYS A 63 0.41 4.58 -7.58
N ARG A 64 1.33 4.48 -8.53
CA ARG A 64 1.57 3.27 -9.30
C ARG A 64 3.06 3.06 -9.56
N SER A 65 3.53 1.84 -9.28
CA SER A 65 4.92 1.43 -9.51
C SER A 65 4.97 0.01 -10.03
N THR A 66 5.93 -0.27 -10.92
CA THR A 66 6.19 -1.61 -11.42
C THR A 66 7.24 -2.28 -10.54
N ILE A 67 7.03 -3.57 -10.25
CA ILE A 67 7.98 -4.46 -9.59
C ILE A 67 8.49 -5.45 -10.65
N PRO A 68 9.69 -5.25 -11.19
CA PRO A 68 10.31 -6.21 -12.10
C PRO A 68 10.48 -7.59 -11.47
N SER A 69 10.53 -8.62 -12.29
CA SER A 69 10.64 -10.01 -11.83
C SER A 69 11.93 -10.33 -11.05
N ASP A 70 12.97 -9.53 -11.24
CA ASP A 70 14.26 -9.64 -10.56
C ASP A 70 14.41 -8.69 -9.36
N GLN A 71 13.39 -7.86 -9.09
CA GLN A 71 13.41 -6.94 -7.96
C GLN A 71 12.95 -7.63 -6.68
N HIS A 72 13.84 -7.67 -5.69
CA HIS A 72 13.58 -8.29 -4.38
C HIS A 72 13.56 -7.29 -3.22
N ILE A 73 13.70 -6.02 -3.51
CA ILE A 73 13.68 -4.94 -2.50
C ILE A 73 12.69 -3.88 -2.95
N LEU A 74 11.76 -3.56 -2.06
CA LEU A 74 10.85 -2.43 -2.18
C LEU A 74 11.37 -1.30 -1.29
N SER A 75 11.69 -0.16 -1.87
CA SER A 75 12.09 1.03 -1.11
C SER A 75 10.88 1.88 -0.74
N VAL A 76 10.86 2.36 0.50
CA VAL A 76 9.90 3.36 0.99
C VAL A 76 10.67 4.52 1.56
N GLN A 77 10.39 5.74 1.10
CA GLN A 77 11.00 6.96 1.61
C GLN A 77 9.91 7.94 2.02
N ILE A 78 10.01 8.48 3.23
CA ILE A 78 9.07 9.44 3.79
C ILE A 78 9.86 10.66 4.24
N GLU A 79 9.52 11.82 3.70
CA GLU A 79 10.16 13.10 4.01
C GLU A 79 9.15 14.04 4.66
N GLY A 80 9.65 14.83 5.61
CA GLY A 80 8.82 15.78 6.31
C GLY A 80 9.57 16.55 7.38
N GLU A 81 8.80 17.12 8.28
CA GLU A 81 9.27 17.84 9.45
C GLU A 81 8.44 17.43 10.68
N THR A 82 9.07 17.37 11.83
CA THR A 82 8.37 17.18 13.11
C THR A 82 8.75 18.28 14.10
N GLU A 83 7.77 18.77 14.84
CA GLU A 83 7.98 19.84 15.84
C GLU A 83 8.57 19.31 17.16
N GLU A 84 8.66 18.00 17.33
CA GLU A 84 9.19 17.33 18.53
C GLU A 84 9.92 16.04 18.17
N ASP A 85 10.72 15.50 19.08
CA ASP A 85 11.32 14.19 18.93
C ASP A 85 10.21 13.11 18.85
N MET A 86 10.29 12.24 17.87
CA MET A 86 9.23 11.28 17.57
C MET A 86 9.78 9.86 17.46
N LYS A 87 9.16 8.93 18.16
CA LYS A 87 9.37 7.49 17.94
C LYS A 87 8.40 6.97 16.91
N THR A 88 8.89 6.25 15.93
CA THR A 88 8.05 5.76 14.84
C THR A 88 8.50 4.40 14.31
N ASP A 89 7.57 3.68 13.73
CA ASP A 89 7.80 2.56 12.83
C ASP A 89 6.99 2.78 11.55
N VAL A 90 7.49 2.27 10.45
CA VAL A 90 6.80 2.26 9.16
C VAL A 90 6.20 0.89 8.94
N MET A 91 4.91 0.85 8.71
CA MET A 91 4.15 -0.34 8.36
C MET A 91 3.66 -0.25 6.93
N LEU A 92 3.98 -1.24 6.11
CA LEU A 92 3.41 -1.42 4.78
C LEU A 92 2.52 -2.66 4.78
N MET A 93 1.29 -2.52 4.33
CA MET A 93 0.37 -3.64 4.14
C MET A 93 0.16 -3.87 2.65
N LEU A 94 0.39 -5.08 2.21
CA LEU A 94 0.10 -5.53 0.84
C LEU A 94 -1.25 -6.22 0.82
N LYS A 95 -2.10 -5.83 -0.12
CA LYS A 95 -3.48 -6.28 -0.23
C LYS A 95 -3.82 -6.71 -1.65
N THR A 96 -4.81 -7.56 -1.77
CA THR A 96 -5.49 -7.82 -3.03
C THR A 96 -6.43 -6.66 -3.39
N LYS A 97 -6.95 -6.67 -4.61
CA LYS A 97 -7.91 -5.66 -5.10
C LYS A 97 -9.19 -5.59 -4.27
N ASP A 98 -9.65 -6.71 -3.72
CA ASP A 98 -10.82 -6.81 -2.83
C ASP A 98 -10.55 -6.38 -1.38
N GLY A 99 -9.31 -5.95 -1.07
CA GLY A 99 -8.92 -5.45 0.23
C GLY A 99 -8.42 -6.52 1.21
N THR A 100 -8.32 -7.79 0.77
CA THR A 100 -7.76 -8.85 1.61
C THR A 100 -6.28 -8.59 1.86
N THR A 101 -5.86 -8.52 3.12
CA THR A 101 -4.46 -8.33 3.50
C THR A 101 -3.68 -9.63 3.28
N LEU A 102 -2.64 -9.55 2.44
CA LEU A 102 -1.76 -10.68 2.12
C LEU A 102 -0.50 -10.68 2.98
N ALA A 103 0.05 -9.49 3.24
CA ALA A 103 1.24 -9.34 4.07
C ALA A 103 1.21 -8.02 4.83
N THR A 104 1.77 -8.04 6.04
CA THR A 104 2.05 -6.83 6.83
C THR A 104 3.53 -6.80 7.16
N LEU A 105 4.18 -5.73 6.74
CA LEU A 105 5.62 -5.54 6.84
C LEU A 105 5.87 -4.37 7.80
N ALA A 106 6.27 -4.70 9.03
CA ALA A 106 6.46 -3.74 10.13
C ALA A 106 7.57 -4.22 11.07
N GLU A 107 8.79 -3.75 10.87
CA GLU A 107 9.96 -4.20 11.65
C GLU A 107 9.87 -3.82 13.13
N GLY A 108 9.41 -2.61 13.42
CA GLY A 108 9.29 -2.13 14.80
C GLY A 108 8.30 -2.95 15.59
N HIS A 109 7.21 -3.39 14.97
CA HIS A 109 6.20 -4.21 15.62
C HIS A 109 6.69 -5.62 15.92
N TYR A 110 7.42 -6.24 14.98
CA TYR A 110 7.86 -7.64 15.12
C TYR A 110 9.23 -7.79 15.79
N LYS A 111 10.16 -6.83 15.58
CA LYS A 111 11.54 -6.91 16.07
C LYS A 111 11.84 -5.91 17.20
N GLY A 112 10.88 -5.07 17.57
CA GLY A 112 11.04 -4.02 18.57
C GLY A 112 11.99 -2.89 18.14
N ARG A 113 12.28 -2.77 16.84
CA ARG A 113 13.16 -1.73 16.31
C ARG A 113 12.33 -0.50 15.95
N ILE A 114 12.31 0.45 16.86
CA ILE A 114 11.61 1.73 16.70
C ILE A 114 12.63 2.80 16.33
N GLU A 115 12.38 3.54 15.25
CA GLU A 115 13.20 4.67 14.83
C GLU A 115 12.96 5.87 15.75
N MET A 116 14.01 6.61 16.04
CA MET A 116 13.92 7.91 16.69
C MET A 116 14.16 9.00 15.65
N ILE A 117 13.16 9.79 15.38
CA ILE A 117 13.24 10.96 14.51
C ILE A 117 13.38 12.19 15.42
N PRO A 118 14.51 12.91 15.35
CA PRO A 118 14.68 14.16 16.11
C PRO A 118 13.79 15.26 15.54
N LYS A 119 13.47 16.23 16.37
CA LYS A 119 12.79 17.47 15.96
C LYS A 119 13.48 18.11 14.76
N GLY A 120 12.68 18.57 13.78
CA GLY A 120 13.13 19.22 12.55
C GLY A 120 12.84 18.38 11.31
N HIS A 121 13.57 18.67 10.23
CA HIS A 121 13.43 17.95 8.96
C HIS A 121 13.96 16.53 9.06
N PHE A 122 13.27 15.60 8.42
CA PHE A 122 13.69 14.20 8.37
C PHE A 122 13.48 13.59 6.98
N CYS A 123 14.26 12.54 6.73
CA CYS A 123 14.09 11.65 5.59
C CYS A 123 14.24 10.21 6.12
N LEU A 124 13.12 9.52 6.28
CA LEU A 124 13.07 8.15 6.74
C LEU A 124 13.05 7.22 5.53
N LYS A 125 14.04 6.32 5.45
CA LYS A 125 14.14 5.31 4.38
C LYS A 125 14.00 3.93 4.97
N LYS A 126 13.21 3.09 4.32
CA LYS A 126 13.04 1.68 4.62
C LYS A 126 13.21 0.84 3.36
N GLU A 127 13.93 -0.24 3.50
CA GLU A 127 14.06 -1.27 2.48
C GLU A 127 13.32 -2.52 2.98
N ILE A 128 12.37 -2.97 2.18
CA ILE A 128 11.49 -4.08 2.50
C ILE A 128 11.83 -5.21 1.54
N GLN A 129 12.22 -6.35 2.10
CA GLN A 129 12.52 -7.52 1.29
C GLN A 129 11.23 -8.16 0.80
N LEU A 130 11.08 -8.27 -0.51
CA LEU A 130 10.00 -8.97 -1.16
C LEU A 130 10.35 -10.46 -1.32
N PRO A 131 9.34 -11.34 -1.42
CA PRO A 131 9.55 -12.74 -1.78
C PRO A 131 10.29 -12.89 -3.11
N LEU A 132 11.14 -13.90 -3.22
CA LEU A 132 11.91 -14.18 -4.44
C LEU A 132 11.05 -14.56 -5.64
N TYR A 133 9.88 -15.13 -5.40
CA TYR A 133 8.97 -15.64 -6.43
C TYR A 133 7.61 -14.95 -6.34
N LEU A 134 7.62 -13.63 -6.48
CA LEU A 134 6.38 -12.88 -6.51
C LEU A 134 5.61 -13.21 -7.78
N ALA A 135 4.34 -13.59 -7.65
CA ALA A 135 3.49 -13.93 -8.78
C ALA A 135 3.12 -12.69 -9.61
N HIS A 136 2.84 -12.88 -10.90
CA HIS A 136 2.34 -11.81 -11.78
C HIS A 136 0.96 -11.34 -11.32
N GLY A 137 0.81 -10.01 -11.17
CA GLY A 137 -0.47 -9.42 -10.76
C GLY A 137 -0.31 -8.05 -10.13
N GLN A 138 -1.37 -7.61 -9.43
CA GLN A 138 -1.40 -6.31 -8.77
C GLN A 138 -1.53 -6.45 -7.26
N LEU A 139 -0.71 -5.71 -6.54
CA LEU A 139 -0.80 -5.53 -5.10
C LEU A 139 -1.18 -4.09 -4.79
N TYR A 140 -2.06 -3.92 -3.83
CA TYR A 140 -2.52 -2.63 -3.32
C TYR A 140 -1.85 -2.37 -1.97
N CYS A 141 -1.31 -1.17 -1.79
CA CYS A 141 -0.53 -0.82 -0.61
C CYS A 141 -1.28 0.14 0.30
N ASP A 142 -1.30 -0.18 1.59
CA ASP A 142 -1.53 0.79 2.64
C ASP A 142 -0.18 1.10 3.31
N LEU A 143 0.11 2.38 3.52
CA LEU A 143 1.31 2.84 4.21
C LEU A 143 0.94 3.58 5.49
N MET A 144 1.63 3.27 6.57
CA MET A 144 1.35 3.83 7.88
C MET A 144 2.64 4.19 8.61
N MET A 145 2.60 5.27 9.39
CA MET A 145 3.58 5.54 10.46
C MET A 145 2.88 5.47 11.81
N HIS A 146 3.51 4.83 12.77
CA HIS A 146 2.95 4.69 14.10
C HIS A 146 4.05 4.52 15.16
N HIS A 147 3.77 4.95 16.38
CA HIS A 147 4.49 4.48 17.54
C HIS A 147 3.77 3.21 18.03
N PRO A 148 4.36 2.01 17.91
CA PRO A 148 3.69 0.75 18.22
C PRO A 148 3.04 0.78 19.60
N MET A 149 1.77 0.37 19.68
CA MET A 149 0.92 0.33 20.88
C MET A 149 0.65 1.68 21.56
N VAL A 150 1.07 2.80 20.96
CA VAL A 150 0.91 4.14 21.55
C VAL A 150 0.01 5.03 20.69
N GLU A 151 0.39 5.29 19.44
CA GLU A 151 -0.36 6.22 18.57
C GLU A 151 -0.20 5.91 17.08
N TRP A 152 -1.22 6.21 16.30
CA TRP A 152 -1.12 6.37 14.87
C TRP A 152 -0.63 7.78 14.56
N GLN A 153 0.37 7.91 13.71
CA GLN A 153 0.95 9.19 13.30
C GLN A 153 0.42 9.60 11.93
N MET A 154 0.41 8.67 10.98
CA MET A 154 -0.25 8.83 9.69
C MET A 154 -0.75 7.52 9.12
N GLN A 155 -1.73 7.59 8.23
CA GLN A 155 -2.24 6.47 7.44
C GLN A 155 -2.50 6.93 6.01
N ALA A 156 -2.16 6.09 5.04
CA ALA A 156 -2.46 6.25 3.63
C ALA A 156 -2.99 4.92 3.08
N HIS A 157 -4.31 4.82 2.92
CA HIS A 157 -4.96 3.60 2.47
C HIS A 157 -5.07 3.58 0.95
N GLY A 158 -4.76 2.42 0.33
CA GLY A 158 -4.79 2.25 -1.12
C GLY A 158 -3.89 3.23 -1.85
N CYS A 159 -2.81 3.68 -1.22
CA CYS A 159 -1.99 4.79 -1.67
C CYS A 159 -1.07 4.45 -2.84
N CYS A 160 -0.84 3.17 -3.12
CA CYS A 160 -0.02 2.72 -4.22
C CYS A 160 -0.47 1.37 -4.75
N ILE A 161 -0.35 1.20 -6.07
CA ILE A 161 -0.53 -0.06 -6.76
C ILE A 161 0.82 -0.52 -7.26
N LEU A 162 1.19 -1.74 -6.91
CA LEU A 162 2.40 -2.39 -7.40
C LEU A 162 2.00 -3.38 -8.51
N ASP A 163 2.40 -3.07 -9.74
CA ASP A 163 2.26 -3.99 -10.87
C ASP A 163 3.45 -4.97 -10.84
N CYS A 164 3.22 -6.17 -10.36
CA CYS A 164 4.24 -7.20 -10.27
C CYS A 164 4.35 -7.93 -11.59
N GLU A 165 5.52 -7.91 -12.22
CA GLU A 165 5.78 -8.65 -13.47
C GLU A 165 5.76 -10.17 -13.23
N GLY A 166 6.05 -10.59 -11.99
CA GLY A 166 6.07 -11.99 -11.60
C GLY A 166 7.27 -12.76 -12.16
N GLY A 167 7.49 -13.94 -11.60
CA GLY A 167 8.48 -14.89 -12.08
C GLY A 167 7.89 -15.85 -13.12
N GLN A 168 8.77 -16.62 -13.75
CA GLN A 168 8.39 -17.76 -14.58
C GLN A 168 8.74 -19.04 -13.83
N ASP A 169 7.95 -20.09 -14.05
CA ASP A 169 8.29 -21.43 -13.58
C ASP A 169 9.48 -22.01 -14.37
N ALA A 170 9.89 -23.20 -13.99
CA ALA A 170 10.99 -23.92 -14.66
C ALA A 170 10.71 -24.24 -16.14
N PHE A 171 9.49 -24.09 -16.60
CA PHE A 171 9.04 -24.34 -17.98
C PHE A 171 8.81 -23.04 -18.77
N GLY A 172 9.01 -21.87 -18.14
CA GLY A 172 8.85 -20.57 -18.76
C GLY A 172 7.42 -20.02 -18.76
N PHE A 173 6.50 -20.61 -17.97
CA PHE A 173 5.15 -20.09 -17.82
C PHE A 173 5.09 -19.06 -16.69
N ALA A 174 4.40 -17.94 -16.92
CA ALA A 174 4.17 -16.95 -15.89
C ALA A 174 3.23 -17.49 -14.82
N ILE A 175 3.62 -17.37 -13.55
CA ILE A 175 2.79 -17.72 -12.41
C ILE A 175 1.94 -16.51 -12.05
N THR A 176 0.61 -16.64 -12.08
CA THR A 176 -0.32 -15.55 -11.77
C THR A 176 -0.83 -15.63 -10.34
N MET A 177 -1.14 -14.48 -9.74
CA MET A 177 -1.71 -14.41 -8.39
C MET A 177 -3.07 -15.09 -8.27
N SER A 178 -3.83 -15.19 -9.38
CA SER A 178 -5.12 -15.85 -9.43
C SER A 178 -5.01 -17.39 -9.34
N GLU A 179 -3.87 -17.96 -9.78
CA GLU A 179 -3.64 -19.39 -9.83
C GLU A 179 -2.82 -19.91 -8.65
N ALA A 180 -1.80 -19.16 -8.27
CA ALA A 180 -0.83 -19.59 -7.26
C ALA A 180 -0.89 -18.79 -5.94
N GLY A 181 -1.79 -17.81 -5.84
CA GLY A 181 -1.80 -16.88 -4.72
C GLY A 181 -0.71 -15.83 -4.86
N LEU A 182 -0.05 -15.48 -3.75
CA LEU A 182 0.96 -14.42 -3.74
C LEU A 182 2.33 -14.91 -4.25
N PHE A 183 2.60 -16.20 -4.10
CA PHE A 183 3.87 -16.85 -4.44
C PHE A 183 3.63 -18.20 -5.12
#